data_621eacf252aee5bbd15e0e3b4934b614
#
_entry.id   621eacf252aee5bbd15e0e3b4934b614
#
_cell.length_a   1.000
_cell.length_b   1.000
_cell.length_c   1.000
_cell.angle_alpha   90.00
_cell.angle_beta   90.00
_cell.angle_gamma   90.00
#
_symmetry.space_group_name_H-M   'P 1'
#
loop_
_entity.id
_entity.type
_entity.pdbx_description
1 polymer ?
#
loop_
_entity_poly.entity_id
_entity_poly.type
_entity_poly.pdbx_seq_one_letter_code
_entity_poly.pdbx_strand_id
1 'polypeptide(L)'
;YGCCMFMYSDNQPCIRMWHEDFSGVIKGMANIRERKTNKGETRYQAQVRLKGFPPQVATFNRKTDAKKWIQQTEAAIREGRHFKTSEAKKRTLNELIERYAREVLPTKPKSMNAQGRQLRWWQNEIGYCTLAEVTPSLLSETRDKLHIGRQPATVVRYMAALSHAFTIAVNEWEWLDSNPLAKVRKPKEPRGRVRFLANEERERLLEACKSSTCKHLYPIVVLALSTGMRQSEIVNLKWKDIDLARGMIVLHETKNNERRSVPLVSHAKEIIKEMASVRRIDTPFLFYSVKKFEVPVFIRT
;
A
#
# COMPACT_ATOMS: atom_id res chain seq x y z
N TYR A 1 -13.52 50.12 -40.52
CA TYR A 1 -14.28 49.54 -41.65
C TYR A 1 -14.17 48.02 -41.62
N GLY A 2 -15.33 47.32 -41.55
CA GLY A 2 -15.39 45.90 -41.80
C GLY A 2 -15.95 45.10 -40.64
N CYS A 3 -17.27 45.24 -40.49
CA CYS A 3 -18.10 44.33 -39.67
C CYS A 3 -18.09 42.95 -40.31
N CYS A 4 -17.78 41.89 -39.56
CA CYS A 4 -18.15 40.52 -39.89
C CYS A 4 -18.79 39.88 -38.66
N MET A 5 -20.10 39.88 -38.75
CA MET A 5 -21.06 39.15 -37.91
C MET A 5 -20.85 37.65 -38.16
N PHE A 6 -20.46 36.88 -37.17
CA PHE A 6 -20.61 35.43 -37.19
C PHE A 6 -21.63 35.03 -36.14
N MET A 7 -22.73 34.53 -36.66
CA MET A 7 -23.81 33.89 -35.89
C MET A 7 -23.27 32.65 -35.20
N TYR A 8 -23.37 32.58 -33.88
CA TYR A 8 -23.21 31.38 -33.10
C TYR A 8 -24.53 30.65 -32.98
N SER A 9 -24.60 29.49 -33.55
CA SER A 9 -25.71 28.54 -33.45
C SER A 9 -25.72 27.93 -32.04
N ASP A 10 -26.80 28.23 -31.32
CA ASP A 10 -27.13 27.58 -30.04
C ASP A 10 -27.49 26.13 -30.26
N ASN A 11 -26.66 25.23 -29.76
CA ASN A 11 -27.05 23.85 -29.46
C ASN A 11 -26.17 23.30 -28.31
N GLN A 12 -26.37 23.84 -27.11
CA GLN A 12 -25.94 23.18 -25.90
C GLN A 12 -27.15 22.62 -25.15
N PRO A 13 -27.09 21.31 -24.73
CA PRO A 13 -28.14 20.78 -23.88
C PRO A 13 -28.05 21.42 -22.51
N CYS A 14 -29.11 22.05 -22.13
CA CYS A 14 -29.38 22.63 -20.83
C CYS A 14 -29.20 21.56 -19.74
N ILE A 15 -28.04 21.51 -19.09
CA ILE A 15 -27.87 20.75 -17.82
C ILE A 15 -28.70 21.55 -16.80
N ARG A 16 -29.94 21.15 -16.61
CA ARG A 16 -30.73 21.56 -15.45
C ARG A 16 -29.98 21.05 -14.21
N MET A 17 -29.29 21.94 -13.53
CA MET A 17 -28.87 21.75 -12.16
C MET A 17 -30.12 21.54 -11.31
N TRP A 18 -30.35 20.31 -10.96
CA TRP A 18 -31.28 19.95 -9.89
C TRP A 18 -30.63 20.35 -8.57
N HIS A 19 -30.84 21.59 -8.15
CA HIS A 19 -30.83 21.96 -6.75
C HIS A 19 -32.13 21.39 -6.17
N GLU A 20 -32.13 20.10 -5.86
CA GLU A 20 -33.12 19.56 -4.94
C GLU A 20 -32.62 19.86 -3.53
N ASP A 21 -33.36 20.71 -2.86
CA ASP A 21 -33.25 20.96 -1.42
C ASP A 21 -33.34 19.62 -0.66
N PHE A 22 -32.19 19.13 -0.15
CA PHE A 22 -32.12 17.96 0.70
C PHE A 22 -32.60 18.26 2.13
N SER A 23 -33.71 18.98 2.28
CA SER A 23 -34.46 19.13 3.55
C SER A 23 -35.66 18.15 3.64
N GLY A 24 -35.63 17.08 2.84
CA GLY A 24 -36.59 15.99 2.96
C GLY A 24 -36.29 15.16 4.20
N VAL A 25 -36.97 15.46 5.31
CA VAL A 25 -37.08 14.57 6.49
C VAL A 25 -37.48 13.19 5.98
N ILE A 26 -36.53 12.24 5.97
CA ILE A 26 -36.78 10.84 5.63
C ILE A 26 -37.73 10.30 6.72
N LYS A 27 -39.04 10.26 6.42
CA LYS A 27 -40.05 9.64 7.29
C LYS A 27 -39.74 8.16 7.43
N GLY A 28 -39.02 7.79 8.50
CA GLY A 28 -38.79 6.41 8.87
C GLY A 28 -40.07 5.82 9.43
N MET A 29 -40.52 4.67 8.93
CA MET A 29 -41.60 3.88 9.58
C MET A 29 -40.91 2.87 10.49
N ALA A 30 -40.82 3.18 11.80
CA ALA A 30 -40.46 2.23 12.81
C ALA A 30 -41.75 1.68 13.48
N ASN A 31 -41.81 0.37 13.66
CA ASN A 31 -42.98 -0.29 14.29
C ASN A 31 -42.50 -1.30 15.36
N ILE A 32 -43.23 -1.35 16.46
CA ILE A 32 -43.03 -2.35 17.50
C ILE A 32 -44.29 -3.20 17.60
N ARG A 33 -44.17 -4.51 17.40
CA ARG A 33 -45.26 -5.48 17.54
C ARG A 33 -45.02 -6.34 18.75
N GLU A 34 -46.07 -6.50 19.58
CA GLU A 34 -46.06 -7.45 20.66
C GLU A 34 -46.42 -8.83 20.16
N ARG A 35 -45.67 -9.85 20.55
CA ARG A 35 -45.90 -11.26 20.24
C ARG A 35 -45.83 -12.04 21.53
N LYS A 36 -46.80 -12.93 21.74
CA LYS A 36 -46.76 -13.91 22.82
C LYS A 36 -46.08 -15.18 22.31
N THR A 37 -45.13 -15.69 23.05
CA THR A 37 -44.50 -16.98 22.75
C THR A 37 -45.44 -18.12 23.20
N ASN A 38 -45.18 -19.34 22.70
CA ASN A 38 -45.96 -20.55 23.12
C ASN A 38 -45.87 -20.84 24.64
N LYS A 39 -44.93 -20.20 25.35
CA LYS A 39 -44.77 -20.27 26.81
C LYS A 39 -45.44 -19.11 27.56
N GLY A 40 -46.26 -18.28 26.87
CA GLY A 40 -46.97 -17.14 27.49
C GLY A 40 -46.12 -15.88 27.70
N GLU A 41 -44.84 -15.88 27.39
CA GLU A 41 -43.97 -14.69 27.54
C GLU A 41 -44.25 -13.67 26.44
N THR A 42 -44.32 -12.40 26.81
CA THR A 42 -44.48 -11.28 25.87
C THR A 42 -43.11 -10.87 25.32
N ARG A 43 -42.97 -10.86 24.00
CA ARG A 43 -41.80 -10.36 23.31
C ARG A 43 -42.15 -9.20 22.36
N TYR A 44 -41.24 -8.27 22.23
CA TYR A 44 -41.40 -7.05 21.42
C TYR A 44 -40.54 -7.16 20.15
N GLN A 45 -41.18 -7.31 19.00
CA GLN A 45 -40.52 -7.29 17.70
C GLN A 45 -40.48 -5.85 17.19
N ALA A 46 -39.29 -5.28 17.11
CA ALA A 46 -39.03 -3.98 16.52
C ALA A 46 -38.65 -4.13 15.02
N GLN A 47 -39.20 -3.28 14.20
CA GLN A 47 -38.89 -3.21 12.77
C GLN A 47 -38.63 -1.76 12.37
N VAL A 48 -37.49 -1.52 11.69
CA VAL A 48 -37.12 -0.22 11.12
C VAL A 48 -37.10 -0.35 9.60
N ARG A 49 -37.85 0.51 8.92
CA ARG A 49 -37.89 0.63 7.47
C ARG A 49 -37.55 2.06 7.07
N LEU A 50 -36.44 2.23 6.35
CA LEU A 50 -36.04 3.50 5.77
C LEU A 50 -36.02 3.36 4.25
N LYS A 51 -36.52 4.40 3.55
CA LYS A 51 -36.56 4.39 2.07
C LYS A 51 -35.12 4.22 1.51
N GLY A 52 -34.94 3.26 0.62
CA GLY A 52 -33.63 2.96 0.02
C GLY A 52 -32.77 1.96 0.79
N PHE A 53 -33.22 1.46 1.94
CA PHE A 53 -32.48 0.50 2.75
C PHE A 53 -33.29 -0.78 3.06
N PRO A 54 -32.65 -1.93 3.18
CA PRO A 54 -33.33 -3.15 3.56
C PRO A 54 -33.91 -3.05 4.99
N PRO A 55 -35.12 -3.60 5.23
CA PRO A 55 -35.76 -3.54 6.54
C PRO A 55 -34.94 -4.28 7.60
N GLN A 56 -34.76 -3.65 8.76
CA GLN A 56 -34.09 -4.24 9.90
C GLN A 56 -35.12 -4.70 10.94
N VAL A 57 -34.95 -5.91 11.50
CA VAL A 57 -35.88 -6.50 12.47
C VAL A 57 -35.09 -7.09 13.63
N ALA A 58 -35.52 -6.81 14.85
CA ALA A 58 -34.99 -7.42 16.08
C ALA A 58 -36.08 -7.69 17.09
N THR A 59 -35.86 -8.67 17.97
CA THR A 59 -36.84 -9.06 19.02
C THR A 59 -36.25 -8.87 20.40
N PHE A 60 -37.01 -8.26 21.31
CA PHE A 60 -36.58 -7.90 22.66
C PHE A 60 -37.57 -8.41 23.71
N ASN A 61 -37.08 -8.59 24.93
CA ASN A 61 -37.91 -8.99 26.06
C ASN A 61 -38.61 -7.77 26.71
N ARG A 62 -38.09 -6.54 26.47
CA ARG A 62 -38.65 -5.29 27.03
C ARG A 62 -38.93 -4.29 25.92
N LYS A 63 -40.07 -3.58 26.05
CA LYS A 63 -40.47 -2.54 25.10
C LYS A 63 -39.53 -1.34 25.08
N THR A 64 -38.90 -1.02 26.21
CA THR A 64 -37.89 0.03 26.35
C THR A 64 -36.64 -0.26 25.51
N ASP A 65 -36.19 -1.51 25.51
CA ASP A 65 -35.01 -1.95 24.74
C ASP A 65 -35.29 -1.91 23.22
N ALA A 66 -36.52 -2.31 22.85
CA ALA A 66 -36.98 -2.20 21.46
C ALA A 66 -37.01 -0.74 20.98
N LYS A 67 -37.49 0.21 21.78
CA LYS A 67 -37.48 1.65 21.45
C LYS A 67 -36.06 2.18 21.31
N LYS A 68 -35.19 1.87 22.26
CA LYS A 68 -33.79 2.28 22.25
C LYS A 68 -33.05 1.75 21.00
N TRP A 69 -33.29 0.48 20.66
CA TRP A 69 -32.72 -0.13 19.46
C TRP A 69 -33.20 0.55 18.17
N ILE A 70 -34.49 0.90 18.07
CA ILE A 70 -35.02 1.63 16.91
C ILE A 70 -34.26 2.95 16.70
N GLN A 71 -34.18 3.76 17.79
CA GLN A 71 -33.48 5.06 17.70
C GLN A 71 -32.02 4.92 17.28
N GLN A 72 -31.30 3.95 17.86
CA GLN A 72 -29.92 3.68 17.52
C GLN A 72 -29.77 3.18 16.06
N THR A 73 -30.66 2.30 15.62
CA THR A 73 -30.63 1.74 14.26
C THR A 73 -30.97 2.81 13.22
N GLU A 74 -31.97 3.64 13.46
CA GLU A 74 -32.31 4.75 12.57
C GLU A 74 -31.15 5.76 12.46
N ALA A 75 -30.54 6.14 13.58
CA ALA A 75 -29.40 7.03 13.60
C ALA A 75 -28.21 6.40 12.83
N ALA A 76 -27.89 5.14 13.10
CA ALA A 76 -26.79 4.43 12.44
C ALA A 76 -27.00 4.24 10.93
N ILE A 77 -28.25 4.02 10.48
CA ILE A 77 -28.59 3.93 9.06
C ILE A 77 -28.43 5.30 8.39
N ARG A 78 -28.97 6.37 9.00
CA ARG A 78 -28.84 7.75 8.47
C ARG A 78 -27.38 8.19 8.36
N GLU A 79 -26.54 7.76 9.28
CA GLU A 79 -25.09 8.03 9.28
C GLU A 79 -24.29 7.05 8.39
N GLY A 80 -24.95 6.10 7.74
CA GLY A 80 -24.30 5.09 6.89
C GLY A 80 -23.46 4.04 7.62
N ARG A 81 -23.41 4.07 8.97
CA ARG A 81 -22.58 3.16 9.80
C ARG A 81 -23.19 1.77 9.99
N HIS A 82 -24.51 1.64 9.93
CA HIS A 82 -25.22 0.40 10.28
C HIS A 82 -24.77 -0.78 9.40
N PHE A 83 -24.65 -0.58 8.10
CA PHE A 83 -24.28 -1.66 7.16
C PHE A 83 -22.82 -2.05 7.30
N LYS A 84 -21.92 -1.08 7.47
CA LYS A 84 -20.48 -1.34 7.69
C LYS A 84 -20.24 -2.14 8.96
N THR A 85 -20.93 -1.80 10.07
CA THR A 85 -20.87 -2.58 11.32
C THR A 85 -21.44 -4.00 11.15
N SER A 86 -22.47 -4.18 10.33
CA SER A 86 -23.05 -5.50 10.03
C SER A 86 -22.07 -6.36 9.20
N GLU A 87 -21.42 -5.79 8.20
CA GLU A 87 -20.40 -6.49 7.41
C GLU A 87 -19.16 -6.83 8.26
N ALA A 88 -18.70 -5.92 9.10
CA ALA A 88 -17.58 -6.18 10.00
C ALA A 88 -17.82 -7.37 10.96
N LYS A 89 -19.08 -7.62 11.38
CA LYS A 89 -19.44 -8.78 12.20
C LYS A 89 -19.50 -10.10 11.44
N LYS A 90 -19.70 -10.07 10.10
CA LYS A 90 -19.80 -11.26 9.27
C LYS A 90 -18.45 -11.67 8.68
N ARG A 91 -17.60 -10.68 8.37
CA ARG A 91 -16.32 -10.90 7.69
C ARG A 91 -15.20 -11.15 8.68
N THR A 92 -14.32 -12.08 8.35
CA THR A 92 -13.11 -12.38 9.13
C THR A 92 -11.91 -11.59 8.58
N LEU A 93 -10.87 -11.47 9.41
CA LEU A 93 -9.59 -10.91 8.95
C LEU A 93 -8.94 -11.80 7.87
N ASN A 94 -9.18 -13.12 7.93
CA ASN A 94 -8.73 -14.04 6.88
C ASN A 94 -9.32 -13.66 5.52
N GLU A 95 -10.63 -13.48 5.43
CA GLU A 95 -11.32 -13.08 4.20
C GLU A 95 -10.81 -11.74 3.66
N LEU A 96 -10.54 -10.78 4.56
CA LEU A 96 -9.98 -9.48 4.18
C LEU A 96 -8.59 -9.65 3.55
N ILE A 97 -7.71 -10.42 4.19
CA ILE A 97 -6.35 -10.66 3.69
C ILE A 97 -6.37 -11.43 2.37
N GLU A 98 -7.21 -12.44 2.22
CA GLU A 98 -7.34 -13.20 0.99
C GLU A 98 -7.85 -12.33 -0.18
N ARG A 99 -8.86 -11.51 0.07
CA ARG A 99 -9.35 -10.57 -0.93
C ARG A 99 -8.26 -9.56 -1.32
N TYR A 100 -7.55 -9.01 -0.34
CA TYR A 100 -6.43 -8.10 -0.59
C TYR A 100 -5.30 -8.77 -1.40
N ALA A 101 -4.98 -10.03 -1.09
CA ALA A 101 -3.98 -10.79 -1.81
C ALA A 101 -4.35 -11.06 -3.25
N ARG A 102 -5.63 -11.29 -3.53
CA ARG A 102 -6.16 -11.55 -4.87
C ARG A 102 -6.29 -10.29 -5.71
N GLU A 103 -6.80 -9.19 -5.14
CA GLU A 103 -7.20 -7.99 -5.90
C GLU A 103 -6.12 -6.89 -5.89
N VAL A 104 -5.41 -6.71 -4.77
CA VAL A 104 -4.51 -5.57 -4.58
C VAL A 104 -3.03 -5.93 -4.70
N LEU A 105 -2.58 -7.07 -4.18
CA LEU A 105 -1.17 -7.44 -4.26
C LEU A 105 -0.63 -7.56 -5.70
N PRO A 106 -1.36 -8.08 -6.70
CA PRO A 106 -0.87 -8.15 -8.08
C PRO A 106 -0.56 -6.79 -8.70
N THR A 107 -1.22 -5.72 -8.23
CA THR A 107 -0.91 -4.33 -8.68
C THR A 107 0.43 -3.80 -8.17
N LYS A 108 1.06 -4.52 -7.23
CA LYS A 108 2.32 -4.15 -6.57
C LYS A 108 3.41 -5.22 -6.73
N PRO A 109 3.83 -5.57 -7.97
CA PRO A 109 4.71 -6.71 -8.23
C PRO A 109 6.02 -6.65 -7.47
N LYS A 110 6.62 -5.45 -7.31
CA LYS A 110 7.90 -5.24 -6.60
C LYS A 110 7.83 -5.57 -5.10
N SER A 111 6.67 -5.45 -4.45
CA SER A 111 6.48 -5.68 -3.01
C SER A 111 5.56 -6.86 -2.68
N MET A 112 4.97 -7.50 -3.68
CA MET A 112 3.98 -8.57 -3.54
C MET A 112 4.45 -9.69 -2.60
N ASN A 113 5.63 -10.24 -2.83
CA ASN A 113 6.18 -11.33 -2.03
C ASN A 113 6.44 -10.92 -0.56
N ALA A 114 6.93 -9.69 -0.35
CA ALA A 114 7.21 -9.19 1.00
C ALA A 114 5.91 -8.91 1.77
N GLN A 115 4.96 -8.19 1.15
CA GLN A 115 3.67 -7.90 1.76
C GLN A 115 2.85 -9.18 1.98
N GLY A 116 2.87 -10.12 1.04
CA GLY A 116 2.20 -11.41 1.19
C GLY A 116 2.69 -12.20 2.40
N ARG A 117 4.02 -12.25 2.65
CA ARG A 117 4.57 -12.89 3.85
C ARG A 117 4.16 -12.17 5.14
N GLN A 118 4.15 -10.83 5.11
CA GLN A 118 3.76 -9.99 6.25
C GLN A 118 2.28 -10.20 6.60
N LEU A 119 1.40 -10.20 5.61
CA LEU A 119 -0.04 -10.42 5.80
C LEU A 119 -0.35 -11.85 6.25
N ARG A 120 0.34 -12.86 5.71
CA ARG A 120 0.19 -14.26 6.12
C ARG A 120 0.53 -14.46 7.61
N TRP A 121 1.49 -13.73 8.14
CA TRP A 121 1.78 -13.79 9.57
C TRP A 121 0.58 -13.30 10.40
N TRP A 122 -0.04 -12.16 10.04
CA TRP A 122 -1.26 -11.67 10.70
C TRP A 122 -2.43 -12.63 10.56
N GLN A 123 -2.56 -13.25 9.40
CA GLN A 123 -3.57 -14.27 9.11
C GLN A 123 -3.45 -15.48 10.03
N ASN A 124 -2.23 -15.95 10.29
CA ASN A 124 -1.98 -17.07 11.19
C ASN A 124 -2.27 -16.73 12.66
N GLU A 125 -1.97 -15.50 13.09
CA GLU A 125 -2.16 -15.09 14.49
C GLU A 125 -3.62 -14.79 14.85
N ILE A 126 -4.31 -14.01 14.03
CA ILE A 126 -5.65 -13.48 14.33
C ILE A 126 -6.63 -13.55 13.14
N GLY A 127 -6.31 -14.33 12.10
CA GLY A 127 -7.14 -14.43 10.89
C GLY A 127 -8.55 -14.93 11.14
N TYR A 128 -8.77 -15.72 12.19
CA TYR A 128 -10.06 -16.28 12.58
C TYR A 128 -11.01 -15.24 13.21
N CYS A 129 -10.49 -14.11 13.72
CA CYS A 129 -11.30 -13.07 14.31
C CYS A 129 -12.16 -12.37 13.26
N THR A 130 -13.39 -12.02 13.62
CA THR A 130 -14.22 -11.14 12.80
C THR A 130 -13.63 -9.73 12.80
N LEU A 131 -13.88 -8.96 11.73
CA LEU A 131 -13.37 -7.59 11.65
C LEU A 131 -13.87 -6.69 12.78
N ALA A 132 -15.05 -6.99 13.35
CA ALA A 132 -15.57 -6.29 14.50
C ALA A 132 -14.80 -6.60 15.81
N GLU A 133 -14.20 -7.78 15.91
CA GLU A 133 -13.38 -8.22 17.05
C GLU A 133 -11.93 -7.76 16.94
N VAL A 134 -11.48 -7.36 15.73
CA VAL A 134 -10.13 -6.84 15.51
C VAL A 134 -10.02 -5.42 16.06
N THR A 135 -9.95 -5.34 17.38
CA THR A 135 -9.85 -4.08 18.13
C THR A 135 -8.41 -3.56 18.19
N PRO A 136 -8.19 -2.26 18.47
CA PRO A 136 -6.85 -1.71 18.71
C PRO A 136 -6.10 -2.41 19.86
N SER A 137 -6.81 -2.93 20.88
CA SER A 137 -6.22 -3.71 21.98
C SER A 137 -5.62 -5.01 21.46
N LEU A 138 -6.42 -5.82 20.76
CA LEU A 138 -5.96 -7.09 20.17
C LEU A 138 -4.77 -6.87 19.21
N LEU A 139 -4.84 -5.83 18.40
CA LEU A 139 -3.75 -5.47 17.48
C LEU A 139 -2.49 -5.03 18.21
N SER A 140 -2.61 -4.36 19.36
CA SER A 140 -1.48 -3.97 20.21
C SER A 140 -0.81 -5.19 20.82
N GLU A 141 -1.57 -6.13 21.37
CA GLU A 141 -1.06 -7.39 21.92
C GLU A 141 -0.38 -8.24 20.84
N THR A 142 -1.00 -8.36 19.68
CA THR A 142 -0.42 -9.10 18.54
C THR A 142 0.84 -8.42 17.99
N ARG A 143 0.89 -7.07 17.97
CA ARG A 143 2.11 -6.31 17.64
C ARG A 143 3.24 -6.64 18.63
N ASP A 144 2.94 -6.73 19.93
CA ASP A 144 3.96 -7.01 20.95
C ASP A 144 4.51 -8.43 20.81
N LYS A 145 3.67 -9.41 20.48
CA LYS A 145 4.11 -10.75 20.05
C LYS A 145 5.02 -10.69 18.81
N LEU A 146 4.64 -9.89 17.81
CA LEU A 146 5.46 -9.72 16.61
C LEU A 146 6.82 -9.10 16.92
N HIS A 147 6.90 -8.25 17.94
CA HIS A 147 8.14 -7.56 18.32
C HIS A 147 9.16 -8.50 18.95
N ILE A 148 8.77 -9.63 19.51
CA ILE A 148 9.69 -10.61 20.11
C ILE A 148 10.63 -11.12 19.01
N GLY A 149 11.93 -10.88 19.19
CA GLY A 149 12.99 -11.32 18.27
C GLY A 149 13.07 -10.57 16.93
N ARG A 150 12.30 -9.48 16.74
CA ARG A 150 12.34 -8.67 15.51
C ARG A 150 12.69 -7.21 15.78
N GLN A 151 13.41 -6.62 14.83
CA GLN A 151 13.74 -5.19 14.90
C GLN A 151 12.48 -4.32 14.72
N PRO A 152 12.41 -3.14 15.40
CA PRO A 152 11.28 -2.21 15.29
C PRO A 152 10.88 -1.87 13.85
N ALA A 153 11.85 -1.63 12.98
CA ALA A 153 11.60 -1.35 11.56
C ALA A 153 10.89 -2.51 10.84
N THR A 154 11.16 -3.75 11.22
CA THR A 154 10.47 -4.92 10.68
C THR A 154 9.01 -4.94 11.13
N VAL A 155 8.76 -4.73 12.43
CA VAL A 155 7.40 -4.66 12.99
C VAL A 155 6.57 -3.58 12.31
N VAL A 156 7.15 -2.39 12.13
CA VAL A 156 6.48 -1.28 11.44
C VAL A 156 6.08 -1.65 10.00
N ARG A 157 6.91 -2.40 9.27
CA ARG A 157 6.57 -2.89 7.92
C ARG A 157 5.39 -3.88 7.92
N TYR A 158 5.35 -4.80 8.90
CA TYR A 158 4.22 -5.73 9.06
C TYR A 158 2.93 -4.97 9.37
N MET A 159 2.99 -3.99 10.29
CA MET A 159 1.86 -3.12 10.59
C MET A 159 1.42 -2.30 9.37
N ALA A 160 2.36 -1.79 8.58
CA ALA A 160 2.05 -1.00 7.39
C ALA A 160 1.30 -1.83 6.33
N ALA A 161 1.68 -3.10 6.12
CA ALA A 161 0.99 -3.99 5.20
C ALA A 161 -0.46 -4.23 5.60
N LEU A 162 -0.71 -4.54 6.88
CA LEU A 162 -2.05 -4.76 7.42
C LEU A 162 -2.87 -3.45 7.44
N SER A 163 -2.24 -2.32 7.82
CA SER A 163 -2.89 -1.01 7.82
C SER A 163 -3.38 -0.62 6.42
N HIS A 164 -2.60 -0.92 5.38
CA HIS A 164 -3.03 -0.67 4.00
C HIS A 164 -4.22 -1.55 3.61
N ALA A 165 -4.23 -2.83 4.02
CA ALA A 165 -5.36 -3.72 3.78
C ALA A 165 -6.65 -3.21 4.46
N PHE A 166 -6.56 -2.73 5.71
CA PHE A 166 -7.68 -2.08 6.37
C PHE A 166 -8.13 -0.79 5.68
N THR A 167 -7.19 0.01 5.16
CA THR A 167 -7.53 1.25 4.44
C THR A 167 -8.35 0.95 3.18
N ILE A 168 -7.98 -0.08 2.43
CA ILE A 168 -8.77 -0.56 1.27
C ILE A 168 -10.14 -1.07 1.73
N ALA A 169 -10.20 -1.83 2.82
CA ALA A 169 -11.47 -2.33 3.36
C ALA A 169 -12.41 -1.21 3.83
N VAL A 170 -11.87 -0.07 4.28
CA VAL A 170 -12.65 1.13 4.64
C VAL A 170 -13.12 1.88 3.41
N ASN A 171 -12.19 2.16 2.47
CA ASN A 171 -12.43 3.12 1.40
C ASN A 171 -13.11 2.50 0.16
N GLU A 172 -12.76 1.25 -0.17
CA GLU A 172 -13.21 0.61 -1.41
C GLU A 172 -14.26 -0.47 -1.16
N TRP A 173 -14.11 -1.26 -0.08
CA TRP A 173 -15.01 -2.39 0.17
C TRP A 173 -16.12 -2.06 1.17
N GLU A 174 -15.99 -0.96 1.88
CA GLU A 174 -16.94 -0.52 2.91
C GLU A 174 -17.23 -1.57 4.00
N TRP A 175 -16.24 -2.42 4.31
CA TRP A 175 -16.37 -3.45 5.34
C TRP A 175 -16.13 -2.93 6.76
N LEU A 176 -15.47 -1.77 6.88
CA LEU A 176 -15.12 -1.12 8.14
C LEU A 176 -15.40 0.37 8.09
N ASP A 177 -15.75 0.96 9.24
CA ASP A 177 -15.92 2.41 9.38
C ASP A 177 -14.59 3.16 9.45
N SER A 178 -13.60 2.54 10.10
CA SER A 178 -12.28 3.15 10.30
C SER A 178 -11.20 2.07 10.41
N ASN A 179 -9.97 2.45 10.11
CA ASN A 179 -8.82 1.58 10.24
C ASN A 179 -8.43 1.39 11.73
N PRO A 180 -8.59 0.20 12.31
CA PRO A 180 -8.31 -0.02 13.73
C PRO A 180 -6.82 0.13 14.07
N LEU A 181 -5.90 -0.11 13.13
CA LEU A 181 -4.46 0.08 13.30
C LEU A 181 -4.05 1.55 13.42
N ALA A 182 -4.87 2.50 12.98
CA ALA A 182 -4.57 3.93 13.10
C ALA A 182 -4.39 4.38 14.57
N LYS A 183 -5.08 3.70 15.49
CA LYS A 183 -5.00 3.97 16.93
C LYS A 183 -3.88 3.21 17.65
N VAL A 184 -3.19 2.29 16.96
CA VAL A 184 -2.12 1.47 17.55
C VAL A 184 -0.78 2.17 17.39
N ARG A 185 -0.07 2.38 18.49
CA ARG A 185 1.25 3.01 18.49
C ARG A 185 2.27 2.12 17.76
N LYS A 186 2.99 2.70 16.80
CA LYS A 186 4.10 2.04 16.12
C LYS A 186 5.35 2.05 17.01
N PRO A 187 6.17 0.97 17.01
CA PRO A 187 7.47 0.98 17.64
C PRO A 187 8.36 2.08 17.07
N LYS A 188 9.16 2.73 17.92
CA LYS A 188 10.10 3.76 17.49
C LYS A 188 11.25 3.10 16.73
N GLU A 189 11.46 3.47 15.50
CA GLU A 189 12.61 3.02 14.73
C GLU A 189 13.87 3.76 15.17
N PRO A 190 15.01 3.06 15.31
CA PRO A 190 16.29 3.72 15.58
C PRO A 190 16.66 4.61 14.38
N ARG A 191 17.44 5.65 14.65
CA ARG A 191 17.99 6.48 13.58
C ARG A 191 18.84 5.61 12.65
N GLY A 192 18.76 5.90 11.35
CA GLY A 192 19.62 5.24 10.36
C GLY A 192 21.10 5.35 10.71
N ARG A 193 21.89 4.37 10.32
CA ARG A 193 23.34 4.42 10.50
C ARG A 193 23.90 5.53 9.62
N VAL A 194 24.60 6.49 10.23
CA VAL A 194 25.36 7.51 9.51
C VAL A 194 26.84 7.13 9.68
N ARG A 195 27.38 6.46 8.68
CA ARG A 195 28.79 6.10 8.64
C ARG A 195 29.34 6.41 7.25
N PHE A 196 30.40 7.16 7.21
CA PHE A 196 31.19 7.43 6.02
C PHE A 196 32.45 6.58 6.04
N LEU A 197 32.92 6.17 4.88
CA LEU A 197 34.23 5.48 4.76
C LEU A 197 35.34 6.51 4.96
N ALA A 198 36.29 6.21 5.85
CA ALA A 198 37.56 6.94 5.93
C ALA A 198 38.37 6.71 4.66
N ASN A 199 39.33 7.56 4.37
CA ASN A 199 40.15 7.44 3.16
C ASN A 199 40.88 6.09 3.09
N GLU A 200 41.48 5.67 4.19
CA GLU A 200 42.17 4.37 4.31
C GLU A 200 41.24 3.18 4.15
N GLU A 201 39.99 3.28 4.68
CA GLU A 201 38.99 2.24 4.48
C GLU A 201 38.56 2.15 3.02
N ARG A 202 38.44 3.28 2.34
CA ARG A 202 38.11 3.34 0.92
C ARG A 202 39.19 2.73 0.06
N GLU A 203 40.45 3.02 0.34
CA GLU A 203 41.58 2.46 -0.38
C GLU A 203 41.66 0.94 -0.20
N ARG A 204 41.56 0.45 1.04
CA ARG A 204 41.51 -0.99 1.33
C ARG A 204 40.34 -1.69 0.64
N LEU A 205 39.17 -1.06 0.60
CA LEU A 205 38.01 -1.59 -0.10
C LEU A 205 38.27 -1.70 -1.61
N LEU A 206 38.82 -0.66 -2.23
CA LEU A 206 39.12 -0.65 -3.67
C LEU A 206 40.18 -1.71 -4.02
N GLU A 207 41.21 -1.88 -3.19
CA GLU A 207 42.24 -2.89 -3.39
C GLU A 207 41.66 -4.32 -3.27
N ALA A 208 40.83 -4.57 -2.27
CA ALA A 208 40.12 -5.83 -2.14
C ALA A 208 39.17 -6.11 -3.32
N CYS A 209 38.59 -5.08 -3.92
CA CYS A 209 37.76 -5.22 -5.11
C CYS A 209 38.57 -5.59 -6.35
N LYS A 210 39.82 -5.06 -6.50
CA LYS A 210 40.73 -5.41 -7.59
C LYS A 210 41.18 -6.86 -7.54
N SER A 211 41.44 -7.36 -6.34
CA SER A 211 41.86 -8.76 -6.12
C SER A 211 40.72 -9.77 -6.19
N SER A 212 39.48 -9.33 -6.37
CA SER A 212 38.29 -10.19 -6.47
C SER A 212 38.28 -11.01 -7.77
N THR A 213 37.76 -12.23 -7.70
CA THR A 213 37.49 -13.07 -8.87
C THR A 213 36.41 -12.47 -9.80
N CYS A 214 35.58 -11.57 -9.31
CA CYS A 214 34.55 -10.89 -10.09
C CYS A 214 35.13 -9.61 -10.72
N LYS A 215 35.47 -9.66 -12.00
CA LYS A 215 36.02 -8.53 -12.74
C LYS A 215 35.16 -7.28 -12.75
N HIS A 216 33.84 -7.42 -12.54
CA HIS A 216 32.90 -6.29 -12.51
C HIS A 216 32.83 -5.61 -11.14
N LEU A 217 33.36 -6.21 -10.06
CA LEU A 217 33.19 -5.70 -8.70
C LEU A 217 33.87 -4.33 -8.53
N TYR A 218 35.11 -4.19 -8.95
CA TYR A 218 35.86 -2.94 -8.85
C TYR A 218 35.17 -1.78 -9.58
N PRO A 219 34.83 -1.89 -10.88
CA PRO A 219 34.10 -0.84 -11.58
C PRO A 219 32.76 -0.47 -10.94
N ILE A 220 32.01 -1.46 -10.44
CA ILE A 220 30.72 -1.25 -9.77
C ILE A 220 30.91 -0.42 -8.50
N VAL A 221 31.90 -0.77 -7.67
CA VAL A 221 32.18 -0.04 -6.41
C VAL A 221 32.68 1.37 -6.69
N VAL A 222 33.54 1.56 -7.69
CA VAL A 222 33.99 2.90 -8.09
C VAL A 222 32.83 3.76 -8.55
N LEU A 223 31.93 3.23 -9.39
CA LEU A 223 30.70 3.94 -9.78
C LEU A 223 29.82 4.26 -8.59
N ALA A 224 29.63 3.33 -7.65
CA ALA A 224 28.83 3.57 -6.47
C ALA A 224 29.38 4.71 -5.61
N LEU A 225 30.70 4.73 -5.41
CA LEU A 225 31.39 5.75 -4.60
C LEU A 225 31.39 7.14 -5.27
N SER A 226 31.56 7.18 -6.59
CA SER A 226 31.65 8.45 -7.33
C SER A 226 30.31 9.08 -7.67
N THR A 227 29.26 8.28 -7.83
CA THR A 227 27.95 8.75 -8.33
C THR A 227 26.84 8.69 -7.29
N GLY A 228 26.99 7.92 -6.21
CA GLY A 228 25.91 7.66 -5.27
C GLY A 228 24.70 6.92 -5.84
N MET A 229 24.86 6.28 -7.00
CA MET A 229 23.80 5.49 -7.62
C MET A 229 23.45 4.26 -6.75
N ARG A 230 22.19 3.83 -6.83
CA ARG A 230 21.77 2.60 -6.14
C ARG A 230 22.37 1.38 -6.83
N GLN A 231 22.66 0.33 -6.05
CA GLN A 231 23.20 -0.93 -6.59
C GLN A 231 22.39 -1.43 -7.80
N SER A 232 21.06 -1.45 -7.70
CA SER A 232 20.19 -1.90 -8.79
C SER A 232 20.29 -1.02 -10.04
N GLU A 233 20.52 0.29 -9.88
CA GLU A 233 20.70 1.23 -10.98
C GLU A 233 22.03 0.96 -11.69
N ILE A 234 23.10 0.71 -10.93
CA ILE A 234 24.43 0.40 -11.48
C ILE A 234 24.44 -0.94 -12.22
N VAL A 235 23.95 -2.02 -11.59
CA VAL A 235 23.99 -3.38 -12.18
C VAL A 235 23.14 -3.48 -13.46
N ASN A 236 22.05 -2.72 -13.55
CA ASN A 236 21.16 -2.71 -14.72
C ASN A 236 21.56 -1.68 -15.80
N LEU A 237 22.70 -0.98 -15.65
CA LEU A 237 23.15 -0.02 -16.65
C LEU A 237 23.37 -0.68 -18.02
N LYS A 238 22.86 -0.03 -19.05
CA LYS A 238 23.07 -0.40 -20.44
C LYS A 238 24.01 0.60 -21.12
N TRP A 239 24.75 0.17 -22.10
CA TRP A 239 25.64 1.03 -22.89
C TRP A 239 24.93 2.23 -23.50
N LYS A 240 23.65 2.07 -23.92
CA LYS A 240 22.84 3.16 -24.47
C LYS A 240 22.51 4.28 -23.48
N ASP A 241 22.63 4.00 -22.18
CA ASP A 241 22.33 4.94 -21.12
C ASP A 241 23.54 5.81 -20.74
N ILE A 242 24.70 5.56 -21.38
CA ILE A 242 25.98 6.21 -21.07
C ILE A 242 26.42 7.07 -22.25
N ASP A 243 26.49 8.38 -22.00
CA ASP A 243 27.09 9.35 -22.94
C ASP A 243 28.51 9.67 -22.49
N LEU A 244 29.49 8.98 -23.05
CA LEU A 244 30.92 9.19 -22.75
C LEU A 244 31.45 10.55 -23.22
N ALA A 245 30.88 11.11 -24.28
CA ALA A 245 31.31 12.41 -24.81
C ALA A 245 30.95 13.51 -23.81
N ARG A 246 29.68 13.52 -23.36
CA ARG A 246 29.19 14.47 -22.36
C ARG A 246 29.61 14.10 -20.95
N GLY A 247 30.04 12.87 -20.66
CA GLY A 247 30.33 12.36 -19.34
C GLY A 247 29.09 12.26 -18.47
N MET A 248 28.01 11.70 -19.00
CA MET A 248 26.72 11.60 -18.33
C MET A 248 26.14 10.19 -18.41
N ILE A 249 25.47 9.76 -17.35
CA ILE A 249 24.65 8.55 -17.32
C ILE A 249 23.19 8.98 -17.19
N VAL A 250 22.32 8.48 -18.05
CA VAL A 250 20.88 8.75 -18.01
C VAL A 250 20.15 7.55 -17.42
N LEU A 251 19.53 7.72 -16.25
CA LEU A 251 18.73 6.70 -15.60
C LEU A 251 17.27 6.88 -16.01
N HIS A 252 16.73 5.92 -16.76
CA HIS A 252 15.36 5.98 -17.27
C HIS A 252 14.33 5.48 -16.25
N GLU A 253 14.71 4.50 -15.42
CA GLU A 253 13.84 3.89 -14.41
C GLU A 253 14.51 3.98 -13.04
N THR A 254 14.05 4.91 -12.21
CA THR A 254 14.46 4.98 -10.81
C THR A 254 13.37 4.38 -9.90
N LYS A 255 13.65 4.24 -8.61
CA LYS A 255 12.67 3.76 -7.62
C LYS A 255 11.37 4.59 -7.62
N ASN A 256 11.45 5.87 -7.99
CA ASN A 256 10.32 6.80 -8.02
C ASN A 256 9.76 7.04 -9.43
N ASN A 257 10.18 6.25 -10.44
CA ASN A 257 9.83 6.43 -11.86
C ASN A 257 10.24 7.79 -12.46
N GLU A 258 11.19 8.49 -11.84
CA GLU A 258 11.72 9.76 -12.35
C GLU A 258 12.97 9.50 -13.17
N ARG A 259 13.11 10.18 -14.30
CA ARG A 259 14.36 10.21 -15.05
C ARG A 259 15.35 11.15 -14.37
N ARG A 260 16.59 10.72 -14.24
CA ARG A 260 17.67 11.58 -13.77
C ARG A 260 18.96 11.35 -14.52
N SER A 261 19.73 12.40 -14.71
CA SER A 261 21.08 12.33 -15.22
C SER A 261 22.09 12.39 -14.08
N VAL A 262 23.11 11.56 -14.16
CA VAL A 262 24.18 11.47 -13.18
C VAL A 262 25.51 11.77 -13.87
N PRO A 263 26.31 12.73 -13.39
CA PRO A 263 27.61 13.03 -13.99
C PRO A 263 28.58 11.87 -13.76
N LEU A 264 29.29 11.52 -14.84
CA LEU A 264 30.36 10.54 -14.84
C LEU A 264 31.71 11.29 -14.88
N VAL A 265 32.35 11.37 -13.73
CA VAL A 265 33.53 12.22 -13.55
C VAL A 265 34.79 11.42 -13.19
N SER A 266 35.96 12.01 -13.46
CA SER A 266 37.27 11.52 -13.03
C SER A 266 37.47 10.01 -13.32
N HIS A 267 38.01 9.30 -12.35
CA HIS A 267 38.38 7.89 -12.45
C HIS A 267 37.22 6.95 -12.91
N ALA A 268 35.98 7.24 -12.52
CA ALA A 268 34.84 6.45 -13.01
C ALA A 268 34.65 6.57 -14.52
N LYS A 269 34.90 7.75 -15.11
CA LYS A 269 34.85 7.97 -16.57
C LYS A 269 35.95 7.19 -17.29
N GLU A 270 37.15 7.15 -16.72
CA GLU A 270 38.29 6.40 -17.27
C GLU A 270 38.01 4.90 -17.33
N ILE A 271 37.54 4.33 -16.21
CA ILE A 271 37.17 2.90 -16.14
C ILE A 271 36.09 2.55 -17.17
N ILE A 272 35.07 3.38 -17.34
CA ILE A 272 34.03 3.08 -18.33
C ILE A 272 34.56 3.22 -19.77
N LYS A 273 35.49 4.14 -20.01
CA LYS A 273 36.17 4.22 -21.32
C LYS A 273 37.00 2.96 -21.61
N GLU A 274 37.75 2.46 -20.63
CA GLU A 274 38.51 1.20 -20.78
C GLU A 274 37.57 0.03 -21.05
N MET A 275 36.44 -0.06 -20.33
CA MET A 275 35.44 -1.09 -20.58
C MET A 275 34.78 -0.96 -21.95
N ALA A 276 34.65 0.25 -22.48
CA ALA A 276 34.09 0.50 -23.80
C ALA A 276 34.98 -0.03 -24.91
N SER A 277 36.32 -0.02 -24.75
CA SER A 277 37.30 -0.54 -25.75
C SER A 277 37.19 -2.07 -25.90
N VAL A 278 36.75 -2.78 -24.85
CA VAL A 278 36.58 -4.25 -24.84
C VAL A 278 35.13 -4.66 -24.80
N ARG A 279 34.24 -3.77 -25.25
CA ARG A 279 32.79 -3.97 -25.20
C ARG A 279 32.36 -5.20 -25.99
N ARG A 280 31.53 -6.03 -25.39
CA ARG A 280 30.86 -7.14 -26.08
C ARG A 280 29.65 -6.65 -26.87
N ILE A 281 29.43 -7.23 -28.04
CA ILE A 281 28.32 -6.87 -28.94
C ILE A 281 27.06 -7.64 -28.58
N ASP A 282 27.22 -8.82 -27.97
CA ASP A 282 26.12 -9.77 -27.62
C ASP A 282 25.35 -9.41 -26.35
N THR A 283 25.69 -8.33 -25.66
CA THR A 283 25.00 -7.87 -24.48
C THR A 283 24.77 -6.36 -24.45
N PRO A 284 23.57 -5.89 -24.11
CA PRO A 284 23.33 -4.46 -23.95
C PRO A 284 23.85 -3.91 -22.62
N PHE A 285 24.13 -4.79 -21.63
CA PHE A 285 24.51 -4.39 -20.29
C PHE A 285 25.97 -4.01 -20.16
N LEU A 286 26.26 -2.99 -19.34
CA LEU A 286 27.61 -2.65 -18.92
C LEU A 286 28.21 -3.76 -18.06
N PHE A 287 27.41 -4.28 -17.11
CA PHE A 287 27.78 -5.34 -16.19
C PHE A 287 26.90 -6.56 -16.43
N TYR A 288 27.43 -7.57 -17.02
CA TYR A 288 26.70 -8.78 -17.42
C TYR A 288 27.12 -10.02 -16.63
N SER A 289 26.22 -10.98 -16.52
CA SER A 289 26.51 -12.28 -15.90
C SER A 289 27.35 -13.13 -16.87
N VAL A 290 28.45 -13.70 -16.35
CA VAL A 290 29.30 -14.62 -17.12
C VAL A 290 28.57 -15.89 -17.56
N LYS A 291 27.53 -16.30 -16.82
CA LYS A 291 26.73 -17.50 -17.13
C LYS A 291 25.58 -17.24 -18.10
N LYS A 292 25.06 -16.00 -18.13
CA LYS A 292 23.93 -15.57 -18.99
C LYS A 292 24.17 -14.11 -19.40
N PHE A 293 24.75 -13.89 -20.58
CA PHE A 293 25.11 -12.55 -21.05
C PHE A 293 23.91 -11.61 -21.28
N GLU A 294 22.71 -12.16 -21.41
CA GLU A 294 21.45 -11.41 -21.57
C GLU A 294 20.91 -10.82 -20.27
N VAL A 295 21.48 -11.18 -19.13
CA VAL A 295 21.08 -10.68 -17.82
C VAL A 295 22.21 -9.94 -17.13
N PRO A 296 21.89 -8.91 -16.31
CA PRO A 296 22.89 -8.20 -15.53
C PRO A 296 23.57 -9.10 -14.49
N VAL A 297 24.75 -8.69 -14.06
CA VAL A 297 25.48 -9.39 -13.00
C VAL A 297 24.69 -9.38 -11.71
N PHE A 298 24.63 -10.52 -11.04
CA PHE A 298 23.98 -10.64 -9.73
C PHE A 298 25.03 -10.60 -8.63
N ILE A 299 24.99 -9.54 -7.81
CA ILE A 299 25.83 -9.40 -6.62
C ILE A 299 24.95 -9.74 -5.41
N ARG A 300 25.26 -10.87 -4.75
CA ARG A 300 24.65 -11.19 -3.44
C ARG A 300 25.25 -10.24 -2.40
N THR A 301 24.37 -9.51 -1.72
CA THR A 301 24.70 -8.74 -0.51
C THR A 301 24.58 -9.64 0.70
#